data_7c4f7fc88e643261f133d58a8415a48a
#
_entry.id   7c4f7fc88e643261f133d58a8415a48a
#
_cell.length_a   1.000
_cell.length_b   1.000
_cell.length_c   1.000
_cell.angle_alpha   90.00
_cell.angle_beta   90.00
_cell.angle_gamma   90.00
#
_symmetry.space_group_name_H-M   'P 1'
#
loop_
_entity.id
_entity.type
_entity.pdbx_description
1 polymer ?
#
loop_
_entity_poly.entity_id
_entity_poly.type
_entity_poly.pdbx_seq_one_letter_code
_entity_poly.pdbx_strand_id
1 'polypeptide(L)'
;MIFRGLLSALVVLAAMLPAFAGGKTQIKHIAELQAARDNQLVGYGLVIGLNGTGDRLRNAPFTEQSMRAMLENLGIATEGGRARAENIAAVIVTANLPPFVQSGARIDVTVSSLGDAKSLAGGMLVMTPLRAADGEIYAVAQGPVIVSGFRAEGQAETLTQGVPTSGRVPNGAIIERGVPVSFDDLLALTLQLRNPDFSTAVRIADAVNAYTSRRFGARLASERDARTVVIQKPKGISAARFYAEIENLHVHVDAPARVVVDERSGTVVIGNDVRISRVAISHGALTVRVTEMPRVVQPEPFSRGETAVEPFTAIDASRPDANVAVLDGPDLQTLVSGLNRLGVKPDGIIAILQGIKTAGALQGELVLQ
;
A
#
# COMPACT_ATOMS: atom_id res chain seq x y z
N MET A 1 3.75 63.43 -4.11
CA MET A 1 3.20 62.35 -4.97
C MET A 1 4.15 61.16 -5.15
N ILE A 2 5.46 61.30 -4.93
CA ILE A 2 6.47 60.23 -5.16
C ILE A 2 6.47 59.12 -4.07
N PHE A 3 6.08 59.45 -2.83
CA PHE A 3 6.08 58.47 -1.71
C PHE A 3 4.93 57.44 -1.78
N ARG A 4 3.84 57.73 -2.47
CA ARG A 4 2.72 56.78 -2.64
C ARG A 4 2.98 55.73 -3.72
N GLY A 5 3.82 56.03 -4.71
CA GLY A 5 4.22 55.10 -5.76
C GLY A 5 5.18 53.99 -5.29
N LEU A 6 6.10 54.35 -4.35
CA LEU A 6 7.06 53.40 -3.81
C LEU A 6 6.41 52.34 -2.89
N LEU A 7 5.38 52.73 -2.14
CA LEU A 7 4.67 51.82 -1.25
C LEU A 7 3.83 50.79 -2.03
N SER A 8 3.24 51.21 -3.18
CA SER A 8 2.46 50.34 -4.05
C SER A 8 3.34 49.34 -4.81
N ALA A 9 4.57 49.73 -5.20
CA ALA A 9 5.53 48.83 -5.84
C ALA A 9 6.09 47.76 -4.88
N LEU A 10 6.25 48.10 -3.58
CA LEU A 10 6.72 47.16 -2.57
C LEU A 10 5.65 46.08 -2.24
N VAL A 11 4.36 46.45 -2.28
CA VAL A 11 3.25 45.50 -2.04
C VAL A 11 3.07 44.53 -3.19
N VAL A 12 3.32 44.95 -4.44
CA VAL A 12 3.22 44.05 -5.62
C VAL A 12 4.41 43.08 -5.69
N LEU A 13 5.60 43.48 -5.23
CA LEU A 13 6.79 42.61 -5.22
C LEU A 13 6.70 41.51 -4.14
N ALA A 14 5.96 41.73 -3.05
CA ALA A 14 5.72 40.74 -2.01
C ALA A 14 4.72 39.63 -2.42
N ALA A 15 3.97 39.80 -3.51
CA ALA A 15 2.97 38.84 -3.99
C ALA A 15 3.53 37.76 -4.95
N MET A 16 4.81 37.83 -5.33
CA MET A 16 5.44 36.88 -6.27
C MET A 16 6.39 35.88 -5.60
N LEU A 17 6.14 35.53 -4.36
CA LEU A 17 6.79 34.33 -3.82
C LEU A 17 6.07 33.10 -4.41
N PRO A 18 6.76 32.23 -5.16
CA PRO A 18 6.15 30.98 -5.60
C PRO A 18 5.76 30.22 -4.34
N ALA A 19 4.46 30.02 -4.14
CA ALA A 19 3.96 29.09 -3.14
C ALA A 19 4.41 27.70 -3.60
N PHE A 20 5.54 27.23 -3.08
CA PHE A 20 5.90 25.81 -3.14
C PHE A 20 4.79 25.07 -2.40
N ALA A 21 3.79 24.62 -3.14
CA ALA A 21 2.73 23.73 -2.67
C ALA A 21 3.26 22.28 -2.53
N GLY A 22 4.41 22.10 -1.91
CA GLY A 22 4.82 20.83 -1.38
C GLY A 22 3.85 20.49 -0.23
N GLY A 23 3.05 19.44 -0.38
CA GLY A 23 2.01 19.09 0.58
C GLY A 23 2.59 18.89 1.97
N LYS A 24 2.19 19.72 2.94
CA LYS A 24 2.48 19.49 4.36
C LYS A 24 1.62 18.34 4.83
N THR A 25 2.24 17.29 5.30
CA THR A 25 1.59 16.09 5.81
C THR A 25 1.95 15.87 7.28
N GLN A 26 1.03 15.31 8.05
CA GLN A 26 1.28 14.98 9.45
C GLN A 26 2.16 13.74 9.56
N ILE A 27 3.02 13.69 10.59
CA ILE A 27 3.97 12.57 10.83
C ILE A 27 3.24 11.23 10.86
N LYS A 28 2.06 11.14 11.50
CA LYS A 28 1.26 9.90 11.58
C LYS A 28 0.84 9.30 10.23
N HIS A 29 0.82 10.10 9.15
CA HIS A 29 0.46 9.60 7.82
C HIS A 29 1.66 9.04 7.04
N ILE A 30 2.88 9.39 7.43
CA ILE A 30 4.11 9.06 6.71
C ILE A 30 5.07 8.16 7.50
N ALA A 31 4.87 8.06 8.81
CA ALA A 31 5.69 7.22 9.68
C ALA A 31 4.82 6.40 10.63
N GLU A 32 5.33 5.25 11.01
CA GLU A 32 4.74 4.34 11.98
C GLU A 32 5.66 4.19 13.19
N LEU A 33 5.07 3.95 14.35
CA LEU A 33 5.84 3.64 15.54
C LEU A 33 6.28 2.17 15.49
N GLN A 34 7.57 1.89 15.60
CA GLN A 34 8.13 0.54 15.51
C GLN A 34 7.52 -0.45 16.51
N ALA A 35 7.11 0.01 17.68
CA ALA A 35 6.44 -0.80 18.69
C ALA A 35 4.98 -1.13 18.36
N ALA A 36 4.39 -0.50 17.34
CA ALA A 36 2.98 -0.61 16.97
C ALA A 36 2.80 -1.37 15.64
N ARG A 37 3.37 -2.58 15.54
CA ARG A 37 3.19 -3.43 14.36
C ARG A 37 2.13 -4.49 14.59
N ASP A 38 1.41 -4.83 13.54
CA ASP A 38 0.53 -5.99 13.52
C ASP A 38 1.33 -7.29 13.62
N ASN A 39 0.82 -8.25 14.40
CA ASN A 39 1.35 -9.60 14.42
C ASN A 39 0.40 -10.53 13.65
N GLN A 40 0.96 -11.44 12.85
CA GLN A 40 0.16 -12.40 12.12
C GLN A 40 -0.09 -13.63 12.99
N LEU A 41 -1.36 -14.04 13.03
CA LEU A 41 -1.79 -15.26 13.69
C LEU A 41 -2.21 -16.28 12.65
N VAL A 42 -1.88 -17.55 12.93
CA VAL A 42 -2.26 -18.69 12.10
C VAL A 42 -2.84 -19.80 12.97
N GLY A 43 -3.84 -20.49 12.46
CA GLY A 43 -4.45 -21.65 13.10
C GLY A 43 -4.89 -22.67 12.06
N TYR A 44 -5.06 -23.89 12.51
CA TYR A 44 -5.66 -24.97 11.75
C TYR A 44 -7.00 -25.31 12.38
N GLY A 45 -8.07 -25.36 11.58
CA GLY A 45 -9.42 -25.57 12.06
C GLY A 45 -10.29 -26.42 11.14
N LEU A 46 -11.52 -26.62 11.55
CA LEU A 46 -12.54 -27.28 10.76
C LEU A 46 -13.72 -26.33 10.54
N VAL A 47 -14.23 -26.34 9.32
CA VAL A 47 -15.54 -25.74 8.98
C VAL A 47 -16.55 -26.87 8.83
N ILE A 48 -17.65 -26.76 9.56
CA ILE A 48 -18.74 -27.75 9.58
C ILE A 48 -20.03 -27.16 9.01
N GLY A 49 -21.00 -28.00 8.70
CA GLY A 49 -22.33 -27.57 8.23
C GLY A 49 -22.36 -27.24 6.73
N LEU A 50 -21.37 -27.69 5.97
CA LEU A 50 -21.33 -27.53 4.52
C LEU A 50 -22.38 -28.47 3.86
N ASN A 51 -23.05 -27.98 2.82
CA ASN A 51 -24.09 -28.73 2.12
C ASN A 51 -23.51 -29.59 0.97
N GLY A 52 -22.73 -30.63 1.32
CA GLY A 52 -22.08 -31.51 0.34
C GLY A 52 -20.92 -30.87 -0.44
N THR A 53 -20.45 -29.70 -0.01
CA THR A 53 -19.36 -28.96 -0.67
C THR A 53 -18.03 -29.04 0.09
N GLY A 54 -17.98 -29.79 1.18
CA GLY A 54 -16.80 -30.00 2.00
C GLY A 54 -15.78 -30.98 1.39
N ASP A 55 -14.79 -31.33 2.19
CA ASP A 55 -13.73 -32.26 1.80
C ASP A 55 -14.28 -33.68 1.62
N ARG A 56 -13.74 -34.39 0.64
CA ARG A 56 -13.90 -35.82 0.52
C ARG A 56 -12.88 -36.50 1.42
N LEU A 57 -13.31 -37.07 2.52
CA LEU A 57 -12.43 -37.68 3.54
C LEU A 57 -11.47 -38.75 2.97
N ARG A 58 -11.79 -39.35 1.83
CA ARG A 58 -10.89 -40.26 1.11
C ARG A 58 -9.66 -39.57 0.53
N ASN A 59 -9.80 -38.30 0.14
CA ASN A 59 -8.74 -37.49 -0.48
C ASN A 59 -8.02 -36.61 0.55
N ALA A 60 -8.68 -36.35 1.68
CA ALA A 60 -8.18 -35.49 2.75
C ALA A 60 -8.11 -36.25 4.09
N PRO A 61 -7.12 -37.14 4.28
CA PRO A 61 -7.01 -37.96 5.49
C PRO A 61 -6.74 -37.11 6.75
N PHE A 62 -6.14 -35.94 6.60
CA PHE A 62 -5.95 -34.99 7.69
C PHE A 62 -7.28 -34.41 8.21
N THR A 63 -8.27 -34.19 7.33
CA THR A 63 -9.62 -33.77 7.73
C THR A 63 -10.32 -34.87 8.56
N GLU A 64 -10.20 -36.12 8.16
CA GLU A 64 -10.75 -37.25 8.91
C GLU A 64 -10.11 -37.37 10.30
N GLN A 65 -8.77 -37.27 10.37
CA GLN A 65 -8.04 -37.33 11.63
C GLN A 65 -8.43 -36.19 12.56
N SER A 66 -8.53 -34.97 12.06
CA SER A 66 -8.91 -33.80 12.86
C SER A 66 -10.35 -33.87 13.35
N MET A 67 -11.26 -34.39 12.54
CA MET A 67 -12.64 -34.64 12.95
C MET A 67 -12.70 -35.65 14.09
N ARG A 68 -11.95 -36.76 13.99
CA ARG A 68 -11.89 -37.77 15.05
C ARG A 68 -11.33 -37.18 16.35
N ALA A 69 -10.21 -36.47 16.28
CA ALA A 69 -9.61 -35.81 17.44
C ALA A 69 -10.58 -34.80 18.09
N MET A 70 -11.34 -34.06 17.31
CA MET A 70 -12.37 -33.15 17.81
C MET A 70 -13.49 -33.90 18.55
N LEU A 71 -14.00 -34.99 17.98
CA LEU A 71 -15.05 -35.79 18.60
C LEU A 71 -14.57 -36.50 19.89
N GLU A 72 -13.34 -36.99 19.90
CA GLU A 72 -12.70 -37.56 21.09
C GLU A 72 -12.53 -36.54 22.21
N ASN A 73 -12.13 -35.31 21.87
CA ASN A 73 -12.03 -34.19 22.82
C ASN A 73 -13.41 -33.78 23.39
N LEU A 74 -14.50 -34.05 22.66
CA LEU A 74 -15.88 -33.84 23.11
C LEU A 74 -16.45 -35.06 23.87
N GLY A 75 -15.61 -36.10 24.11
CA GLY A 75 -16.01 -37.31 24.83
C GLY A 75 -16.79 -38.34 24.00
N ILE A 76 -16.80 -38.18 22.67
CA ILE A 76 -17.46 -39.11 21.76
C ILE A 76 -16.45 -40.13 21.24
N ALA A 77 -16.57 -41.40 21.65
CA ALA A 77 -15.74 -42.46 21.14
C ALA A 77 -16.06 -42.76 19.67
N THR A 78 -15.07 -42.65 18.79
CA THR A 78 -15.19 -43.02 17.38
C THR A 78 -14.56 -44.37 17.14
N GLU A 79 -15.35 -45.45 17.19
CA GLU A 79 -14.86 -46.78 16.82
C GLU A 79 -14.67 -46.84 15.29
N GLY A 80 -13.50 -47.28 14.88
CA GLY A 80 -12.91 -47.76 13.62
C GLY A 80 -13.66 -47.75 12.27
N GLY A 81 -14.77 -47.01 12.11
CA GLY A 81 -15.48 -46.90 10.85
C GLY A 81 -14.91 -45.79 9.93
N ARG A 82 -14.84 -46.05 8.61
CA ARG A 82 -14.55 -44.96 7.64
C ARG A 82 -15.71 -43.98 7.64
N ALA A 83 -15.43 -42.77 8.12
CA ALA A 83 -16.38 -41.66 8.05
C ALA A 83 -16.61 -41.26 6.57
N ARG A 84 -17.84 -41.04 6.18
CA ARG A 84 -18.21 -40.48 4.90
C ARG A 84 -18.97 -39.16 5.22
N ALA A 85 -18.28 -38.06 5.10
CA ALA A 85 -18.88 -36.76 5.28
C ALA A 85 -18.32 -35.81 4.22
N GLU A 86 -19.19 -35.14 3.50
CA GLU A 86 -18.85 -34.05 2.58
C GLU A 86 -19.34 -32.70 3.16
N ASN A 87 -19.65 -32.69 4.46
CA ASN A 87 -20.19 -31.52 5.16
C ASN A 87 -19.13 -30.83 6.04
N ILE A 88 -17.88 -31.28 5.96
CA ILE A 88 -16.77 -30.78 6.78
C ILE A 88 -15.60 -30.44 5.85
N ALA A 89 -14.87 -29.37 6.13
CA ALA A 89 -13.64 -29.02 5.44
C ALA A 89 -12.54 -28.63 6.43
N ALA A 90 -11.34 -29.11 6.20
CA ALA A 90 -10.16 -28.62 6.90
C ALA A 90 -9.74 -27.27 6.33
N VAL A 91 -9.44 -26.34 7.21
CA VAL A 91 -9.13 -24.96 6.83
C VAL A 91 -7.90 -24.43 7.56
N ILE A 92 -7.16 -23.56 6.87
CA ILE A 92 -6.21 -22.68 7.50
C ILE A 92 -6.93 -21.38 7.85
N VAL A 93 -6.65 -20.88 9.04
CA VAL A 93 -7.28 -19.71 9.60
C VAL A 93 -6.19 -18.69 9.89
N THR A 94 -6.33 -17.49 9.34
CA THR A 94 -5.37 -16.39 9.53
C THR A 94 -6.06 -15.16 10.07
N ALA A 95 -5.36 -14.42 10.93
CA ALA A 95 -5.82 -13.15 11.45
C ALA A 95 -4.64 -12.20 11.69
N ASN A 96 -4.90 -10.91 11.62
CA ASN A 96 -3.95 -9.90 12.03
C ASN A 96 -4.29 -9.44 13.44
N LEU A 97 -3.33 -9.57 14.35
CA LEU A 97 -3.43 -9.09 15.72
C LEU A 97 -2.93 -7.65 15.76
N PRO A 98 -3.83 -6.66 15.93
CA PRO A 98 -3.43 -5.26 16.02
C PRO A 98 -2.54 -4.99 17.24
N PRO A 99 -1.67 -4.00 17.20
CA PRO A 99 -0.89 -3.59 18.36
C PRO A 99 -1.81 -3.03 19.47
N PHE A 100 -1.38 -3.11 20.70
CA PHE A 100 -2.07 -2.58 21.89
C PHE A 100 -3.47 -3.16 22.16
N VAL A 101 -3.85 -4.22 21.43
CA VAL A 101 -5.13 -4.87 21.66
C VAL A 101 -5.10 -5.66 22.98
N GLN A 102 -6.19 -5.60 23.73
CA GLN A 102 -6.31 -6.29 25.01
C GLN A 102 -7.16 -7.55 24.88
N SER A 103 -7.01 -8.45 25.86
CA SER A 103 -7.86 -9.63 26.01
C SER A 103 -9.34 -9.24 26.01
N GLY A 104 -10.18 -10.05 25.33
CA GLY A 104 -11.60 -9.82 25.14
C GLY A 104 -11.97 -9.02 23.89
N ALA A 105 -11.01 -8.37 23.21
CA ALA A 105 -11.28 -7.71 21.95
C ALA A 105 -11.55 -8.72 20.82
N ARG A 106 -12.27 -8.29 19.78
CA ARG A 106 -12.63 -9.13 18.64
C ARG A 106 -11.92 -8.65 17.39
N ILE A 107 -11.45 -9.61 16.59
CA ILE A 107 -10.80 -9.36 15.31
C ILE A 107 -11.41 -10.22 14.21
N ASP A 108 -11.27 -9.76 12.99
CA ASP A 108 -11.70 -10.50 11.80
C ASP A 108 -10.74 -11.63 11.48
N VAL A 109 -11.29 -12.69 10.92
CA VAL A 109 -10.53 -13.89 10.55
C VAL A 109 -10.76 -14.23 9.09
N THR A 110 -9.71 -14.63 8.40
CA THR A 110 -9.78 -15.20 7.06
C THR A 110 -9.61 -16.70 7.15
N VAL A 111 -10.46 -17.43 6.42
CA VAL A 111 -10.52 -18.90 6.41
C VAL A 111 -10.32 -19.37 4.97
N SER A 112 -9.41 -20.30 4.73
CA SER A 112 -9.14 -20.88 3.42
C SER A 112 -9.06 -22.40 3.50
N SER A 113 -9.70 -23.09 2.56
CA SER A 113 -9.72 -24.56 2.51
C SER A 113 -8.32 -25.11 2.22
N LEU A 114 -7.94 -26.16 2.95
CA LEU A 114 -6.71 -26.93 2.74
C LEU A 114 -6.93 -28.17 1.91
N GLY A 115 -8.16 -28.69 1.92
CA GLY A 115 -8.53 -29.93 1.25
C GLY A 115 -9.10 -29.71 -0.15
N ASP A 116 -9.96 -30.62 -0.56
CA ASP A 116 -10.65 -30.59 -1.86
C ASP A 116 -12.09 -30.05 -1.77
N ALA A 117 -12.41 -29.29 -0.73
CA ALA A 117 -13.70 -28.63 -0.56
C ALA A 117 -13.99 -27.69 -1.73
N LYS A 118 -15.19 -27.79 -2.27
CA LYS A 118 -15.66 -27.01 -3.42
C LYS A 118 -16.12 -25.61 -3.01
N SER A 119 -16.65 -25.47 -1.80
CA SER A 119 -17.15 -24.20 -1.26
C SER A 119 -17.26 -24.25 0.26
N LEU A 120 -16.95 -23.15 0.94
CA LEU A 120 -17.17 -22.95 2.37
C LEU A 120 -18.47 -22.20 2.68
N ALA A 121 -19.32 -21.94 1.67
CA ALA A 121 -20.55 -21.20 1.84
C ALA A 121 -21.52 -21.88 2.80
N GLY A 122 -22.07 -21.11 3.74
CA GLY A 122 -23.01 -21.61 4.75
C GLY A 122 -22.37 -22.40 5.89
N GLY A 123 -21.05 -22.61 5.85
CA GLY A 123 -20.33 -23.33 6.89
C GLY A 123 -20.05 -22.46 8.13
N MET A 124 -19.79 -23.14 9.23
CA MET A 124 -19.39 -22.56 10.50
C MET A 124 -17.99 -23.03 10.89
N LEU A 125 -17.08 -22.09 11.17
CA LEU A 125 -15.78 -22.39 11.74
C LEU A 125 -15.94 -22.86 13.19
N VAL A 126 -15.41 -24.02 13.50
CA VAL A 126 -15.35 -24.54 14.87
C VAL A 126 -14.24 -23.84 15.63
N MET A 127 -14.37 -23.82 16.96
CA MET A 127 -13.40 -23.21 17.85
C MET A 127 -11.96 -23.62 17.49
N THR A 128 -11.18 -22.63 17.04
CA THR A 128 -9.84 -22.80 16.45
C THR A 128 -8.85 -21.88 17.18
N PRO A 129 -7.83 -22.44 17.84
CA PRO A 129 -6.77 -21.63 18.44
C PRO A 129 -5.87 -21.03 17.35
N LEU A 130 -5.59 -19.73 17.49
CA LEU A 130 -4.69 -18.97 16.61
C LEU A 130 -3.38 -18.70 17.33
N ARG A 131 -2.26 -19.09 16.71
CA ARG A 131 -0.91 -18.97 17.24
C ARG A 131 -0.12 -17.91 16.48
N ALA A 132 0.77 -17.23 17.20
CA ALA A 132 1.77 -16.36 16.58
C ALA A 132 3.06 -17.15 16.25
N ALA A 133 4.06 -16.46 15.73
CA ALA A 133 5.34 -17.05 15.32
C ALA A 133 6.13 -17.66 16.49
N ASP A 134 5.86 -17.24 17.72
CA ASP A 134 6.42 -17.81 18.96
C ASP A 134 5.78 -19.15 19.38
N GLY A 135 4.71 -19.58 18.70
CA GLY A 135 3.96 -20.79 18.98
C GLY A 135 2.89 -20.65 20.07
N GLU A 136 2.80 -19.49 20.74
CA GLU A 136 1.80 -19.24 21.78
C GLU A 136 0.44 -18.90 21.18
N ILE A 137 -0.64 -19.23 21.92
CA ILE A 137 -2.01 -18.93 21.52
C ILE A 137 -2.37 -17.52 21.96
N TYR A 138 -2.77 -16.68 21.02
CA TYR A 138 -3.17 -15.29 21.26
C TYR A 138 -4.66 -15.06 21.08
N ALA A 139 -5.32 -15.83 20.24
CA ALA A 139 -6.76 -15.68 20.00
C ALA A 139 -7.42 -17.04 19.72
N VAL A 140 -8.73 -17.07 19.88
CA VAL A 140 -9.56 -18.22 19.53
C VAL A 140 -10.64 -17.80 18.55
N ALA A 141 -10.70 -18.46 17.40
CA ALA A 141 -11.61 -18.13 16.30
C ALA A 141 -12.79 -19.10 16.24
N GLN A 142 -14.00 -18.56 16.04
CA GLN A 142 -15.22 -19.31 15.82
C GLN A 142 -16.27 -18.43 15.14
N GLY A 143 -17.12 -19.00 14.27
CA GLY A 143 -18.26 -18.28 13.74
C GLY A 143 -18.65 -18.66 12.31
N PRO A 144 -19.72 -18.08 11.76
CA PRO A 144 -20.18 -18.36 10.41
C PRO A 144 -19.21 -17.80 9.37
N VAL A 145 -18.93 -18.60 8.34
CA VAL A 145 -18.03 -18.22 7.26
C VAL A 145 -18.82 -17.52 6.16
N ILE A 146 -18.41 -16.29 5.84
CA ILE A 146 -18.95 -15.52 4.72
C ILE A 146 -17.97 -15.64 3.56
N VAL A 147 -18.41 -16.17 2.43
CA VAL A 147 -17.61 -16.30 1.20
C VAL A 147 -17.99 -15.23 0.18
N SER A 148 -17.01 -14.80 -0.61
CA SER A 148 -17.20 -13.76 -1.64
C SER A 148 -17.52 -14.30 -3.02
N GLY A 149 -17.76 -15.61 -3.14
CA GLY A 149 -18.04 -16.27 -4.41
C GLY A 149 -19.18 -17.29 -4.29
N PHE A 150 -19.72 -17.66 -5.42
CA PHE A 150 -20.66 -18.78 -5.51
C PHE A 150 -20.23 -19.73 -6.63
N ARG A 151 -20.64 -20.99 -6.48
CA ARG A 151 -20.50 -22.04 -7.47
C ARG A 151 -21.86 -22.66 -7.71
N ALA A 152 -22.31 -22.67 -8.95
CA ALA A 152 -23.51 -23.34 -9.39
C ALA A 152 -23.09 -24.49 -10.33
N GLU A 153 -23.46 -25.73 -9.97
CA GLU A 153 -23.22 -26.92 -10.81
C GLU A 153 -24.54 -27.30 -11.51
N GLY A 154 -24.57 -27.21 -12.84
CA GLY A 154 -25.62 -27.77 -13.69
C GLY A 154 -25.15 -29.11 -14.28
N GLN A 155 -26.09 -29.86 -14.93
CA GLN A 155 -25.74 -31.15 -15.53
C GLN A 155 -24.74 -31.05 -16.70
N ALA A 156 -24.68 -29.91 -17.38
CA ALA A 156 -23.82 -29.69 -18.55
C ALA A 156 -22.72 -28.65 -18.33
N GLU A 157 -22.84 -27.78 -17.31
CA GLU A 157 -21.93 -26.65 -17.13
C GLU A 157 -21.79 -26.27 -15.65
N THR A 158 -20.60 -25.84 -15.27
CA THR A 158 -20.29 -25.32 -13.92
C THR A 158 -19.96 -23.85 -14.01
N LEU A 159 -20.74 -23.00 -13.34
CA LEU A 159 -20.46 -21.58 -13.23
C LEU A 159 -19.82 -21.30 -11.87
N THR A 160 -18.61 -20.75 -11.88
CA THR A 160 -17.92 -20.30 -10.65
C THR A 160 -17.63 -18.81 -10.78
N GLN A 161 -18.09 -18.03 -9.80
CA GLN A 161 -17.78 -16.61 -9.70
C GLN A 161 -17.14 -16.32 -8.35
N GLY A 162 -15.99 -15.63 -8.35
CA GLY A 162 -15.21 -15.38 -7.14
C GLY A 162 -14.47 -16.62 -6.62
N VAL A 163 -14.10 -16.63 -5.34
CA VAL A 163 -13.34 -17.71 -4.69
C VAL A 163 -14.19 -18.32 -3.57
N PRO A 164 -15.01 -19.36 -3.85
CA PRO A 164 -15.89 -19.96 -2.85
C PRO A 164 -15.15 -20.80 -1.79
N THR A 165 -13.87 -21.11 -1.99
CA THR A 165 -13.03 -21.88 -1.08
C THR A 165 -12.27 -21.03 -0.05
N SER A 166 -12.45 -19.71 -0.11
CA SER A 166 -11.95 -18.75 0.88
C SER A 166 -13.08 -17.87 1.37
N GLY A 167 -13.06 -17.55 2.66
CA GLY A 167 -14.09 -16.74 3.29
C GLY A 167 -13.56 -15.94 4.47
N ARG A 168 -14.44 -15.13 5.03
CA ARG A 168 -14.15 -14.27 6.17
C ARG A 168 -15.15 -14.54 7.29
N VAL A 169 -14.70 -14.47 8.53
CA VAL A 169 -15.54 -14.51 9.73
C VAL A 169 -15.38 -13.15 10.42
N PRO A 170 -16.30 -12.20 10.20
CA PRO A 170 -16.23 -10.88 10.82
C PRO A 170 -16.32 -11.00 12.34
N ASN A 171 -15.42 -10.32 13.06
CA ASN A 171 -15.32 -10.40 14.53
C ASN A 171 -15.25 -11.85 15.05
N GLY A 172 -14.72 -12.76 14.24
CA GLY A 172 -14.75 -14.19 14.49
C GLY A 172 -13.74 -14.69 15.50
N ALA A 173 -12.70 -13.94 15.82
CA ALA A 173 -11.76 -14.33 16.86
C ALA A 173 -11.84 -13.41 18.07
N ILE A 174 -11.76 -14.02 19.25
CA ILE A 174 -11.62 -13.32 20.52
C ILE A 174 -10.16 -13.44 20.95
N ILE A 175 -9.58 -12.32 21.34
CA ILE A 175 -8.21 -12.27 21.84
C ILE A 175 -8.18 -12.74 23.28
N GLU A 176 -7.42 -13.77 23.53
CA GLU A 176 -7.20 -14.34 24.87
C GLU A 176 -6.00 -13.69 25.57
N ARG A 177 -4.96 -13.35 24.77
CA ARG A 177 -3.74 -12.75 25.29
C ARG A 177 -3.33 -11.56 24.40
N GLY A 178 -3.21 -10.37 24.98
CA GLY A 178 -2.62 -9.23 24.30
C GLY A 178 -1.11 -9.37 24.17
N VAL A 179 -0.53 -8.71 23.15
CA VAL A 179 0.94 -8.59 23.06
C VAL A 179 1.40 -7.66 24.17
N PRO A 180 2.30 -8.10 25.08
CA PRO A 180 2.78 -7.25 26.16
C PRO A 180 3.73 -6.17 25.58
N VAL A 181 3.19 -5.05 25.16
CA VAL A 181 3.97 -3.86 24.81
C VAL A 181 3.82 -2.87 25.96
N SER A 182 4.84 -2.81 26.80
CA SER A 182 4.96 -1.75 27.82
C SER A 182 5.31 -0.42 27.16
N PHE A 183 4.30 0.28 26.64
CA PHE A 183 4.50 1.56 25.96
C PHE A 183 5.09 2.62 26.91
N ASP A 184 4.73 2.57 28.17
CA ASP A 184 5.21 3.53 29.18
C ASP A 184 6.68 3.32 29.58
N ASP A 185 7.21 2.10 29.45
CA ASP A 185 8.60 1.79 29.77
C ASP A 185 9.58 2.14 28.64
N LEU A 186 9.07 2.59 27.49
CA LEU A 186 9.92 3.00 26.39
C LEU A 186 10.70 4.28 26.76
N LEU A 187 12.01 4.18 26.78
CA LEU A 187 12.92 5.32 26.95
C LEU A 187 13.05 6.16 25.68
N ALA A 188 12.80 5.56 24.53
CA ALA A 188 12.84 6.21 23.23
C ALA A 188 11.71 5.66 22.33
N LEU A 189 11.14 6.53 21.52
CA LEU A 189 10.19 6.21 20.46
C LEU A 189 10.95 6.09 19.15
N THR A 190 10.79 4.99 18.45
CA THR A 190 11.41 4.79 17.13
C THR A 190 10.32 4.89 16.07
N LEU A 191 10.40 5.93 15.24
CA LEU A 191 9.53 6.11 14.08
C LEU A 191 10.17 5.45 12.86
N GLN A 192 9.39 4.69 12.12
CA GLN A 192 9.77 4.12 10.83
C GLN A 192 8.97 4.78 9.71
N LEU A 193 9.68 5.37 8.74
CA LEU A 193 9.06 5.95 7.57
C LEU A 193 8.50 4.83 6.68
N ARG A 194 7.29 5.02 6.18
CA ARG A 194 6.67 4.12 5.20
C ARG A 194 7.46 4.12 3.90
N ASN A 195 7.83 5.30 3.41
CA ASN A 195 8.70 5.48 2.25
C ASN A 195 10.08 5.97 2.75
N PRO A 196 11.16 5.17 2.61
CA PRO A 196 12.49 5.56 3.05
C PRO A 196 13.00 6.75 2.25
N ASP A 197 13.34 7.85 2.94
CA ASP A 197 13.94 9.04 2.34
C ASP A 197 14.72 9.83 3.40
N PHE A 198 15.99 10.12 3.13
CA PHE A 198 16.87 10.85 4.04
C PHE A 198 16.38 12.27 4.30
N SER A 199 15.94 12.97 3.25
CA SER A 199 15.44 14.35 3.36
C SER A 199 14.21 14.43 4.27
N THR A 200 13.28 13.50 4.11
CA THR A 200 12.07 13.40 4.94
C THR A 200 12.42 13.00 6.38
N ALA A 201 13.36 12.08 6.60
CA ALA A 201 13.81 11.69 7.94
C ALA A 201 14.42 12.88 8.70
N VAL A 202 15.30 13.66 8.04
CA VAL A 202 15.89 14.90 8.61
C VAL A 202 14.80 15.93 8.92
N ARG A 203 13.86 16.17 8.00
CA ARG A 203 12.76 17.12 8.22
C ARG A 203 11.84 16.69 9.38
N ILE A 204 11.60 15.40 9.56
CA ILE A 204 10.87 14.87 10.74
C ILE A 204 11.66 15.17 12.01
N ALA A 205 12.96 14.84 12.05
CA ALA A 205 13.80 15.08 13.21
C ALA A 205 13.85 16.58 13.56
N ASP A 206 13.99 17.46 12.57
CA ASP A 206 13.99 18.91 12.76
C ASP A 206 12.65 19.44 13.26
N ALA A 207 11.53 18.99 12.71
CA ALA A 207 10.20 19.38 13.16
C ALA A 207 9.95 18.97 14.62
N VAL A 208 10.33 17.74 14.97
CA VAL A 208 10.25 17.24 16.34
C VAL A 208 11.18 18.03 17.26
N ASN A 209 12.43 18.29 16.84
CA ASN A 209 13.40 19.07 17.62
C ASN A 209 12.96 20.52 17.82
N ALA A 210 12.35 21.14 16.83
CA ALA A 210 11.78 22.48 16.96
C ALA A 210 10.64 22.51 18.00
N TYR A 211 9.82 21.46 18.05
CA TYR A 211 8.77 21.29 19.04
C TYR A 211 9.35 21.04 20.45
N THR A 212 10.25 20.04 20.57
CA THR A 212 10.78 19.61 21.88
C THR A 212 11.68 20.66 22.52
N SER A 213 12.44 21.42 21.71
CA SER A 213 13.24 22.53 22.23
C SER A 213 12.39 23.63 22.86
N ARG A 214 11.23 23.94 22.26
CA ARG A 214 10.28 24.93 22.83
C ARG A 214 9.53 24.40 24.07
N ARG A 215 9.18 23.12 24.07
CA ARG A 215 8.34 22.53 25.11
C ARG A 215 9.13 21.99 26.30
N PHE A 216 10.31 21.41 26.05
CA PHE A 216 11.13 20.69 27.02
C PHE A 216 12.55 21.25 27.15
N GLY A 217 12.92 22.24 26.35
CA GLY A 217 14.26 22.86 26.39
C GLY A 217 15.38 21.99 25.81
N ALA A 218 15.07 20.89 25.09
CA ALA A 218 16.06 19.95 24.59
C ALA A 218 15.70 19.43 23.17
N ARG A 219 16.71 19.12 22.39
CA ARG A 219 16.59 18.39 21.11
C ARG A 219 16.55 16.90 21.42
N LEU A 220 15.47 16.23 21.12
CA LEU A 220 15.21 14.84 21.51
C LEU A 220 15.14 13.88 20.34
N ALA A 221 15.06 14.38 19.10
CA ALA A 221 14.99 13.57 17.89
C ALA A 221 16.30 13.53 17.15
N SER A 222 16.66 12.36 16.62
CA SER A 222 17.80 12.14 15.73
C SER A 222 17.40 11.15 14.64
N GLU A 223 17.77 11.44 13.41
CA GLU A 223 17.71 10.52 12.28
C GLU A 223 18.81 9.46 12.41
N ARG A 224 18.45 8.21 12.24
CA ARG A 224 19.39 7.08 12.28
C ARG A 224 19.77 6.62 10.88
N ASP A 225 18.80 6.58 10.00
CA ASP A 225 18.91 6.21 8.60
C ASP A 225 17.72 6.78 7.80
N ALA A 226 17.64 6.46 6.49
CA ALA A 226 16.57 6.94 5.62
C ALA A 226 15.14 6.51 6.05
N ARG A 227 15.03 5.51 6.92
CA ARG A 227 13.75 4.95 7.36
C ARG A 227 13.48 5.26 8.83
N THR A 228 14.50 5.43 9.65
CA THR A 228 14.39 5.38 11.11
C THR A 228 14.74 6.72 11.74
N VAL A 229 13.81 7.27 12.52
CA VAL A 229 14.01 8.44 13.37
C VAL A 229 13.79 8.02 14.83
N VAL A 230 14.79 8.24 15.67
CA VAL A 230 14.75 7.91 17.09
C VAL A 230 14.48 9.18 17.90
N ILE A 231 13.51 9.12 18.81
CA ILE A 231 13.07 10.25 19.62
C ILE A 231 13.14 9.85 21.09
N GLN A 232 13.99 10.52 21.86
CA GLN A 232 14.13 10.29 23.28
C GLN A 232 12.89 10.80 24.03
N LYS A 233 12.33 9.99 24.93
CA LYS A 233 11.18 10.39 25.73
C LYS A 233 11.61 11.34 26.86
N PRO A 234 10.99 12.53 26.98
CA PRO A 234 11.24 13.42 28.11
C PRO A 234 10.81 12.78 29.43
N LYS A 235 11.50 13.11 30.51
CA LYS A 235 11.10 12.70 31.87
C LYS A 235 9.79 13.40 32.27
N GLY A 236 8.92 12.68 32.99
CA GLY A 236 7.70 13.26 33.56
C GLY A 236 6.48 13.29 32.61
N ILE A 237 6.58 12.72 31.39
CA ILE A 237 5.44 12.56 30.48
C ILE A 237 5.32 11.09 30.05
N SER A 238 4.08 10.60 29.93
CA SER A 238 3.86 9.25 29.38
C SER A 238 4.21 9.20 27.90
N ALA A 239 4.68 8.05 27.42
CA ALA A 239 5.06 7.86 26.01
C ALA A 239 3.87 8.11 25.06
N ALA A 240 2.66 7.67 25.44
CA ALA A 240 1.45 7.88 24.67
C ALA A 240 1.12 9.36 24.50
N ARG A 241 1.19 10.14 25.57
CA ARG A 241 0.92 11.58 25.50
C ARG A 241 1.98 12.31 24.68
N PHE A 242 3.24 11.96 24.86
CA PHE A 242 4.34 12.53 24.08
C PHE A 242 4.19 12.22 22.59
N TYR A 243 3.84 10.97 22.26
CA TYR A 243 3.60 10.57 20.86
C TYR A 243 2.43 11.34 20.25
N ALA A 244 1.31 11.47 20.96
CA ALA A 244 0.14 12.23 20.51
C ALA A 244 0.44 13.72 20.24
N GLU A 245 1.42 14.31 20.95
CA GLU A 245 1.86 15.68 20.70
C GLU A 245 2.71 15.80 19.42
N ILE A 246 3.54 14.79 19.10
CA ILE A 246 4.45 14.83 17.93
C ILE A 246 3.84 14.27 16.66
N GLU A 247 2.90 13.31 16.73
CA GLU A 247 2.31 12.66 15.55
C GLU A 247 1.55 13.64 14.64
N ASN A 248 1.04 14.74 15.19
CA ASN A 248 0.28 15.76 14.48
C ASN A 248 1.16 16.90 13.91
N LEU A 249 2.49 16.86 14.12
CA LEU A 249 3.40 17.84 13.52
C LEU A 249 3.41 17.70 12.00
N HIS A 250 3.44 18.83 11.32
CA HIS A 250 3.43 18.90 9.86
C HIS A 250 4.85 18.96 9.31
N VAL A 251 5.11 18.12 8.32
CA VAL A 251 6.39 18.00 7.63
C VAL A 251 6.18 18.05 6.13
N HIS A 252 7.10 18.65 5.41
CA HIS A 252 7.15 18.54 3.95
C HIS A 252 7.74 17.18 3.56
N VAL A 253 7.00 16.45 2.73
CA VAL A 253 7.39 15.14 2.23
C VAL A 253 7.71 15.26 0.75
N ASP A 254 8.85 14.70 0.34
CA ASP A 254 9.14 14.51 -1.07
C ASP A 254 8.42 13.25 -1.56
N ALA A 255 7.50 13.42 -2.51
CA ALA A 255 6.87 12.28 -3.16
C ALA A 255 7.88 11.66 -4.13
N PRO A 256 8.17 10.34 -4.05
CA PRO A 256 9.03 9.71 -5.03
C PRO A 256 8.40 9.80 -6.42
N ALA A 257 9.20 10.17 -7.42
CA ALA A 257 8.79 10.11 -8.82
C ALA A 257 8.52 8.64 -9.19
N ARG A 258 7.25 8.26 -9.28
CA ARG A 258 6.84 6.85 -9.47
C ARG A 258 5.75 6.74 -10.52
N VAL A 259 5.85 5.69 -11.33
CA VAL A 259 4.82 5.24 -12.26
C VAL A 259 4.36 3.86 -11.80
N VAL A 260 3.08 3.70 -11.55
CA VAL A 260 2.49 2.40 -11.23
C VAL A 260 1.66 1.94 -12.43
N VAL A 261 1.92 0.72 -12.85
CA VAL A 261 1.26 0.11 -14.01
C VAL A 261 0.64 -1.21 -13.56
N ASP A 262 -0.67 -1.33 -13.69
CA ASP A 262 -1.40 -2.58 -13.53
C ASP A 262 -1.56 -3.23 -14.91
N GLU A 263 -0.82 -4.31 -15.15
CA GLU A 263 -0.84 -5.01 -16.44
C GLU A 263 -2.19 -5.69 -16.72
N ARG A 264 -2.89 -6.12 -15.67
CA ARG A 264 -4.15 -6.82 -15.80
C ARG A 264 -5.30 -5.90 -16.19
N SER A 265 -5.37 -4.69 -15.59
CA SER A 265 -6.40 -3.70 -15.88
C SER A 265 -6.00 -2.70 -16.97
N GLY A 266 -4.72 -2.64 -17.33
CA GLY A 266 -4.17 -1.64 -18.24
C GLY A 266 -4.12 -0.23 -17.65
N THR A 267 -4.22 -0.10 -16.32
CA THR A 267 -4.23 1.20 -15.64
C THR A 267 -2.81 1.71 -15.43
N VAL A 268 -2.54 2.96 -15.83
CA VAL A 268 -1.27 3.64 -15.60
C VAL A 268 -1.48 4.85 -14.69
N VAL A 269 -0.85 4.85 -13.52
CA VAL A 269 -0.86 5.96 -12.57
C VAL A 269 0.51 6.63 -12.58
N ILE A 270 0.54 7.93 -12.84
CA ILE A 270 1.78 8.70 -13.01
C ILE A 270 1.88 9.73 -11.89
N GLY A 271 3.01 9.72 -11.17
CA GLY A 271 3.34 10.75 -10.19
C GLY A 271 3.73 12.08 -10.86
N ASN A 272 3.52 13.20 -10.16
CA ASN A 272 3.69 14.54 -10.72
C ASN A 272 5.14 14.89 -11.14
N ASP A 273 6.15 14.27 -10.52
CA ASP A 273 7.57 14.61 -10.73
C ASP A 273 8.30 13.63 -11.65
N VAL A 274 7.57 12.79 -12.38
CA VAL A 274 8.17 11.83 -13.32
C VAL A 274 8.52 12.53 -14.63
N ARG A 275 9.81 12.51 -14.99
CA ARG A 275 10.33 13.12 -16.22
C ARG A 275 10.96 12.09 -17.13
N ILE A 276 11.03 12.41 -18.43
CA ILE A 276 11.67 11.58 -19.45
C ILE A 276 12.82 12.37 -20.05
N SER A 277 14.01 11.74 -20.08
CA SER A 277 15.15 12.24 -20.84
C SER A 277 15.03 11.93 -22.33
N ARG A 278 15.91 12.49 -23.16
CA ARG A 278 15.95 12.23 -24.60
C ARG A 278 16.04 10.73 -24.87
N VAL A 279 15.10 10.22 -25.62
CA VAL A 279 15.05 8.79 -25.98
C VAL A 279 14.27 8.61 -27.27
N ALA A 280 14.65 7.61 -28.06
CA ALA A 280 13.88 7.13 -29.20
C ALA A 280 13.60 5.64 -29.00
N ILE A 281 12.33 5.26 -29.06
CA ILE A 281 11.88 3.88 -28.88
C ILE A 281 10.98 3.50 -30.03
N SER A 282 11.17 2.29 -30.56
CA SER A 282 10.31 1.69 -31.57
C SER A 282 9.63 0.46 -30.96
N HIS A 283 8.30 0.42 -31.04
CA HIS A 283 7.49 -0.73 -30.62
C HIS A 283 6.51 -1.09 -31.71
N GLY A 284 6.76 -2.23 -32.40
CA GLY A 284 6.00 -2.61 -33.59
C GLY A 284 6.16 -1.58 -34.72
N ALA A 285 5.05 -1.07 -35.25
CA ALA A 285 5.01 -0.04 -36.27
C ALA A 285 5.05 1.41 -35.70
N LEU A 286 5.15 1.59 -34.37
CA LEU A 286 5.18 2.88 -33.74
C LEU A 286 6.60 3.27 -33.33
N THR A 287 7.07 4.44 -33.76
CA THR A 287 8.34 5.03 -33.31
C THR A 287 8.04 6.27 -32.48
N VAL A 288 8.56 6.31 -31.25
CA VAL A 288 8.44 7.45 -30.34
C VAL A 288 9.82 8.07 -30.16
N ARG A 289 9.94 9.38 -30.41
CA ARG A 289 11.16 10.15 -30.20
C ARG A 289 10.87 11.35 -29.30
N VAL A 290 11.61 11.46 -28.21
CA VAL A 290 11.58 12.60 -27.29
C VAL A 290 12.84 13.44 -27.54
N THR A 291 12.68 14.70 -27.94
CA THR A 291 13.80 15.61 -28.26
C THR A 291 13.62 16.90 -27.50
N GLU A 292 14.65 17.35 -26.79
CA GLU A 292 14.66 18.69 -26.18
C GLU A 292 15.15 19.73 -27.18
N MET A 293 14.34 20.75 -27.42
CA MET A 293 14.70 21.91 -28.24
C MET A 293 14.55 23.18 -27.38
N PRO A 294 15.64 23.82 -26.97
CA PRO A 294 15.52 25.08 -26.24
C PRO A 294 14.95 26.16 -27.17
N ARG A 295 13.85 26.77 -26.75
CA ARG A 295 13.25 27.89 -27.48
C ARG A 295 13.75 29.21 -26.85
N VAL A 296 14.38 30.03 -27.67
CA VAL A 296 14.81 31.35 -27.26
C VAL A 296 13.67 32.31 -27.51
N VAL A 297 13.09 32.88 -26.44
CA VAL A 297 12.07 33.93 -26.53
C VAL A 297 12.80 35.27 -26.36
N GLN A 298 12.86 36.02 -27.46
CA GLN A 298 13.42 37.37 -27.45
C GLN A 298 12.30 38.38 -27.21
N PRO A 299 12.54 39.38 -26.37
CA PRO A 299 11.61 40.51 -26.20
C PRO A 299 11.47 41.29 -27.51
N GLU A 300 10.36 41.94 -27.70
CA GLU A 300 10.15 42.82 -28.85
C GLU A 300 11.22 43.92 -28.93
N PRO A 301 11.61 44.35 -30.13
CA PRO A 301 12.58 45.43 -30.31
C PRO A 301 12.18 46.69 -29.50
N PHE A 302 13.12 47.23 -28.75
CA PHE A 302 12.95 48.39 -27.85
C PHE A 302 12.22 48.13 -26.53
N SER A 303 11.87 46.85 -26.16
CA SER A 303 11.38 46.52 -24.82
C SER A 303 12.52 46.34 -23.83
N ARG A 304 12.27 46.58 -22.52
CA ARG A 304 13.26 46.36 -21.43
C ARG A 304 13.27 44.92 -20.90
N GLY A 305 12.88 43.93 -21.70
CA GLY A 305 12.89 42.51 -21.29
C GLY A 305 14.27 41.89 -21.50
N GLU A 306 14.58 40.84 -20.71
CA GLU A 306 15.75 40.00 -20.91
C GLU A 306 15.39 38.78 -21.77
N THR A 307 16.34 38.32 -22.59
CA THR A 307 16.19 37.08 -23.38
C THR A 307 16.09 35.88 -22.45
N ALA A 308 14.95 35.18 -22.45
CA ALA A 308 14.75 33.97 -21.69
C ALA A 308 14.88 32.75 -22.61
N VAL A 309 15.60 31.73 -22.12
CA VAL A 309 15.69 30.40 -22.76
C VAL A 309 14.70 29.51 -22.05
N GLU A 310 13.58 29.21 -22.70
CA GLU A 310 12.62 28.23 -22.19
C GLU A 310 12.97 26.83 -22.69
N PRO A 311 13.11 25.83 -21.80
CA PRO A 311 13.27 24.46 -22.23
C PRO A 311 11.98 23.97 -22.90
N PHE A 312 12.07 23.66 -24.18
CA PHE A 312 10.97 23.10 -24.96
C PHE A 312 11.32 21.67 -25.36
N THR A 313 10.46 20.71 -25.04
CA THR A 313 10.64 19.31 -25.41
C THR A 313 9.58 18.91 -26.42
N ALA A 314 10.00 18.47 -27.58
CA ALA A 314 9.14 17.91 -28.59
C ALA A 314 9.12 16.39 -28.52
N ILE A 315 7.94 15.79 -28.46
CA ILE A 315 7.72 14.35 -28.55
C ILE A 315 7.12 14.05 -29.92
N ASP A 316 7.82 13.28 -30.72
CA ASP A 316 7.38 12.81 -32.04
C ASP A 316 7.01 11.34 -31.94
N ALA A 317 5.76 11.01 -32.26
CA ALA A 317 5.25 9.65 -32.30
C ALA A 317 4.64 9.40 -33.68
N SER A 318 5.32 8.60 -34.51
CA SER A 318 4.91 8.35 -35.90
C SER A 318 4.56 6.86 -36.12
N ARG A 319 3.49 6.64 -36.90
CA ARG A 319 3.18 5.38 -37.58
C ARG A 319 3.44 5.56 -39.07
N PRO A 320 3.81 4.50 -39.83
CA PRO A 320 4.03 4.61 -41.27
C PRO A 320 2.83 5.18 -42.05
N ASP A 321 1.61 5.08 -41.50
CA ASP A 321 0.37 5.51 -42.14
C ASP A 321 -0.44 6.53 -41.32
N ALA A 322 0.13 7.19 -40.32
CA ALA A 322 -0.60 8.12 -39.42
C ALA A 322 0.15 9.45 -39.24
N ASN A 323 -0.63 10.53 -39.01
CA ASN A 323 -0.10 11.86 -38.75
C ASN A 323 0.83 11.90 -37.58
N VAL A 324 1.96 12.58 -37.71
CA VAL A 324 2.93 12.85 -36.65
C VAL A 324 2.25 13.75 -35.59
N ALA A 325 2.16 13.26 -34.35
CA ALA A 325 1.73 14.07 -33.23
C ALA A 325 2.97 14.63 -32.53
N VAL A 326 3.18 15.95 -32.61
CA VAL A 326 4.18 16.65 -31.81
C VAL A 326 3.52 16.97 -30.45
N LEU A 327 4.12 16.48 -29.37
CA LEU A 327 3.63 16.68 -28.02
C LEU A 327 4.61 17.58 -27.26
N ASP A 328 4.08 18.60 -26.61
CA ASP A 328 4.88 19.57 -25.86
C ASP A 328 5.15 19.06 -24.44
N GLY A 329 6.44 19.02 -24.02
CA GLY A 329 6.87 18.83 -22.64
C GLY A 329 7.62 17.52 -22.35
N PRO A 330 8.56 17.53 -21.37
CA PRO A 330 9.30 16.35 -20.90
C PRO A 330 8.46 15.49 -19.95
N ASP A 331 7.17 15.75 -19.85
CA ASP A 331 6.27 15.12 -18.89
C ASP A 331 5.74 13.79 -19.43
N LEU A 332 5.86 12.74 -18.61
CA LEU A 332 5.35 11.41 -18.94
C LEU A 332 3.84 11.41 -19.18
N GLN A 333 3.10 12.27 -18.48
CA GLN A 333 1.64 12.35 -18.61
C GLN A 333 1.24 12.79 -20.03
N THR A 334 1.98 13.74 -20.60
CA THR A 334 1.80 14.20 -21.98
C THR A 334 2.09 13.09 -22.97
N LEU A 335 3.16 12.31 -22.77
CA LEU A 335 3.48 11.14 -23.60
C LEU A 335 2.35 10.10 -23.57
N VAL A 336 1.92 9.67 -22.40
CA VAL A 336 0.86 8.64 -22.25
C VAL A 336 -0.46 9.13 -22.85
N SER A 337 -0.81 10.41 -22.63
CA SER A 337 -2.01 11.01 -23.24
C SER A 337 -1.94 11.04 -24.77
N GLY A 338 -0.74 11.28 -25.31
CA GLY A 338 -0.49 11.25 -26.74
C GLY A 338 -0.62 9.84 -27.32
N LEU A 339 -0.02 8.84 -26.68
CA LEU A 339 -0.13 7.44 -27.07
C LEU A 339 -1.58 6.93 -27.05
N ASN A 340 -2.35 7.32 -26.02
CA ASN A 340 -3.78 7.00 -25.95
C ASN A 340 -4.57 7.64 -27.09
N ARG A 341 -4.29 8.90 -27.46
CA ARG A 341 -4.92 9.56 -28.62
C ARG A 341 -4.60 8.87 -29.95
N LEU A 342 -3.41 8.29 -30.08
CA LEU A 342 -3.00 7.49 -31.23
C LEU A 342 -3.61 6.08 -31.25
N GLY A 343 -4.41 5.74 -30.24
CA GLY A 343 -5.07 4.43 -30.13
C GLY A 343 -4.12 3.28 -29.82
N VAL A 344 -3.00 3.55 -29.15
CA VAL A 344 -2.11 2.51 -28.66
C VAL A 344 -2.80 1.74 -27.54
N LYS A 345 -2.81 0.41 -27.64
CA LYS A 345 -3.39 -0.43 -26.59
C LYS A 345 -2.59 -0.32 -25.29
N PRO A 346 -3.20 -0.56 -24.11
CA PRO A 346 -2.50 -0.51 -22.81
C PRO A 346 -1.20 -1.30 -22.77
N ASP A 347 -1.19 -2.54 -23.31
CA ASP A 347 0.01 -3.38 -23.37
C ASP A 347 1.17 -2.73 -24.15
N GLY A 348 0.85 -2.00 -25.22
CA GLY A 348 1.84 -1.25 -25.99
C GLY A 348 2.41 -0.06 -25.23
N ILE A 349 1.58 0.63 -24.45
CA ILE A 349 2.01 1.73 -23.58
C ILE A 349 2.95 1.20 -22.50
N ILE A 350 2.60 0.08 -21.87
CA ILE A 350 3.40 -0.60 -20.86
C ILE A 350 4.77 -0.98 -21.43
N ALA A 351 4.81 -1.62 -22.61
CA ALA A 351 6.05 -2.02 -23.27
C ALA A 351 6.94 -0.81 -23.61
N ILE A 352 6.35 0.31 -24.06
CA ILE A 352 7.07 1.56 -24.30
C ILE A 352 7.66 2.12 -23.00
N LEU A 353 6.90 2.16 -21.91
CA LEU A 353 7.36 2.63 -20.59
C LEU A 353 8.50 1.77 -20.03
N GLN A 354 8.40 0.44 -20.17
CA GLN A 354 9.47 -0.48 -19.82
C GLN A 354 10.72 -0.24 -20.66
N GLY A 355 10.57 -0.01 -21.96
CA GLY A 355 11.66 0.34 -22.86
C GLY A 355 12.37 1.64 -22.48
N ILE A 356 11.60 2.70 -22.13
CA ILE A 356 12.11 3.98 -21.63
C ILE A 356 12.90 3.77 -20.32
N LYS A 357 12.36 2.95 -19.42
CA LYS A 357 13.02 2.62 -18.13
C LYS A 357 14.32 1.85 -18.36
N THR A 358 14.31 0.82 -19.24
CA THR A 358 15.48 0.01 -19.54
C THR A 358 16.58 0.84 -20.23
N ALA A 359 16.19 1.80 -21.06
CA ALA A 359 17.12 2.76 -21.68
C ALA A 359 17.69 3.80 -20.67
N GLY A 360 17.23 3.79 -19.41
CA GLY A 360 17.66 4.75 -18.38
C GLY A 360 17.11 6.17 -18.59
N ALA A 361 16.15 6.34 -19.49
CA ALA A 361 15.59 7.65 -19.84
C ALA A 361 14.40 8.06 -18.92
N LEU A 362 13.83 7.14 -18.17
CA LEU A 362 12.78 7.45 -17.19
C LEU A 362 13.40 7.89 -15.87
N GLN A 363 13.21 9.15 -15.52
CA GLN A 363 13.59 9.71 -14.21
C GLN A 363 12.48 9.43 -13.20
N GLY A 364 12.44 8.20 -12.70
CA GLY A 364 11.44 7.71 -11.77
C GLY A 364 11.47 6.20 -11.62
N GLU A 365 10.76 5.70 -10.63
CA GLU A 365 10.57 4.28 -10.38
C GLU A 365 9.37 3.77 -11.20
N LEU A 366 9.52 2.66 -11.91
CA LEU A 366 8.42 1.96 -12.57
C LEU A 366 8.06 0.74 -11.73
N VAL A 367 6.84 0.71 -11.23
CA VAL A 367 6.28 -0.40 -10.42
C VAL A 367 5.21 -1.09 -11.25
N LEU A 368 5.34 -2.40 -11.42
CA LEU A 368 4.37 -3.28 -12.10
C LEU A 368 3.54 -4.00 -11.02
N GLN A 369 2.22 -4.07 -11.21
CA GLN A 369 1.26 -4.76 -10.34
C GLN A 369 0.44 -5.78 -11.11
#